data_74944f5525091f6efb2a3f7c3fd43c0c
#
_entry.id   74944f5525091f6efb2a3f7c3fd43c0c
#
_cell.length_a   1.000
_cell.length_b   1.000
_cell.length_c   1.000
_cell.angle_alpha   90.00
_cell.angle_beta   90.00
_cell.angle_gamma   90.00
#
_symmetry.space_group_name_H-M   'P 1'
#
loop_
_entity.id
_entity.type
_entity.pdbx_description
1 polymer ?
#
loop_
_entity_poly.entity_id
_entity_poly.type
_entity_poly.pdbx_seq_one_letter_code
_entity_poly.pdbx_strand_id
1 'polypeptide(L)'
;MEYLLGIDIGTSGTKTVLFDRDANPITAKTFEYPLYQEQNGWAEQEPEDWWNAVVQGVQAVLQASGVDAADIKGIGLSGQMHGLVMLDENGEVLRSIIWCDQRTGEEVEEMNRMLGAEKIIQITANPAVTGFTAAKILWVKKHEPELYAKCAHILLPKDYIRYKLTGEYATEVSDASGMQLMDVAKRTWSDEILEGLGIEKRLLGKMYESQDVTGEVHQEAAALTGLAAGTIVVGGAGDNPAAAIGTGIVSQGKAFTTIGTSAVVYAVSDRMALDPKGRVHTLCASVPGKWTVMSCTQAAGLSLQWLRNHVCTPEMAEAAEKGVDPYEIMTAEAARVPIGSEKLIYLPYLMGERSPHPDPDCRGVFFGLSAMHERPHLIRSVMEGISFSQWECVEVFREMGVPIEDMMICGGGGRSPFWRQMLADMYGCSVSTVQSDQGGALGAAILAGVGAGIYSDLETACDALVRKKDSSEPNMAANGAYAKYFTLYKELYRTLFQSFKDLKNI
;
A
#
# COMPACT_ATOMS: atom_id res chain seq x y z
N MET A 1 1.96 32.13 -9.67
CA MET A 1 0.99 31.01 -9.52
C MET A 1 1.44 30.16 -8.33
N GLU A 2 0.54 29.38 -7.75
CA GLU A 2 0.91 28.50 -6.63
C GLU A 2 0.97 27.06 -7.12
N TYR A 3 2.08 26.38 -6.81
CA TYR A 3 2.30 24.99 -7.19
C TYR A 3 2.62 24.15 -5.95
N LEU A 4 2.37 22.86 -6.07
CA LEU A 4 2.65 21.84 -5.07
C LEU A 4 3.49 20.72 -5.68
N LEU A 5 4.43 20.19 -4.93
CA LEU A 5 5.27 19.09 -5.35
C LEU A 5 4.90 17.83 -4.56
N GLY A 6 4.52 16.78 -5.25
CA GLY A 6 4.31 15.45 -4.69
C GLY A 6 5.45 14.53 -5.10
N ILE A 7 6.11 13.90 -4.13
CA ILE A 7 7.21 12.95 -4.35
C ILE A 7 6.82 11.62 -3.74
N ASP A 8 6.80 10.56 -4.56
CA ASP A 8 6.41 9.20 -4.16
C ASP A 8 7.61 8.25 -4.30
N ILE A 9 8.15 7.84 -3.16
CA ILE A 9 9.33 6.97 -3.05
C ILE A 9 8.85 5.50 -3.04
N GLY A 10 8.65 4.92 -4.21
CA GLY A 10 8.22 3.54 -4.35
C GLY A 10 9.36 2.53 -4.23
N THR A 11 9.04 1.24 -4.32
CA THR A 11 10.04 0.16 -4.27
C THR A 11 10.93 0.10 -5.52
N SER A 12 10.39 0.43 -6.70
CA SER A 12 11.12 0.33 -7.97
C SER A 12 11.69 1.65 -8.47
N GLY A 13 11.26 2.78 -7.88
CA GLY A 13 11.68 4.11 -8.32
C GLY A 13 10.91 5.22 -7.62
N THR A 14 11.44 6.43 -7.70
CA THR A 14 10.81 7.64 -7.17
C THR A 14 10.11 8.40 -8.29
N LYS A 15 8.82 8.71 -8.07
CA LYS A 15 7.98 9.53 -8.94
C LYS A 15 7.83 10.93 -8.37
N THR A 16 8.26 11.93 -9.11
CA THR A 16 8.10 13.36 -8.76
C THR A 16 7.08 14.00 -9.68
N VAL A 17 6.08 14.66 -9.11
CA VAL A 17 4.99 15.30 -9.88
C VAL A 17 4.78 16.73 -9.39
N LEU A 18 4.78 17.69 -10.31
CA LEU A 18 4.40 19.06 -10.06
C LEU A 18 2.91 19.23 -10.37
N PHE A 19 2.18 19.81 -9.44
CA PHE A 19 0.76 20.10 -9.55
C PHE A 19 0.51 21.61 -9.46
N ASP A 20 -0.52 22.09 -10.18
CA ASP A 20 -1.10 23.40 -9.90
C ASP A 20 -1.98 23.36 -8.64
N ARG A 21 -2.51 24.52 -8.22
CA ARG A 21 -3.37 24.62 -7.04
C ARG A 21 -4.70 23.86 -7.16
N ASP A 22 -5.10 23.49 -8.39
CA ASP A 22 -6.31 22.71 -8.66
C ASP A 22 -6.01 21.21 -8.80
N ALA A 23 -4.80 20.80 -8.37
CA ALA A 23 -4.29 19.42 -8.38
C ALA A 23 -4.17 18.80 -9.79
N ASN A 24 -4.09 19.62 -10.85
CA ASN A 24 -3.79 19.13 -12.18
C ASN A 24 -2.28 18.87 -12.30
N PRO A 25 -1.85 17.70 -12.79
CA PRO A 25 -0.43 17.43 -12.99
C PRO A 25 0.10 18.27 -14.17
N ILE A 26 1.10 19.09 -13.92
CA ILE A 26 1.80 19.88 -14.94
C ILE A 26 2.86 19.03 -15.63
N THR A 27 3.65 18.31 -14.85
CA THR A 27 4.66 17.38 -15.36
C THR A 27 5.00 16.34 -14.31
N ALA A 28 5.41 15.16 -14.78
CA ALA A 28 5.83 14.05 -13.93
C ALA A 28 7.12 13.42 -14.45
N LYS A 29 7.97 12.99 -13.55
CA LYS A 29 9.20 12.23 -13.86
C LYS A 29 9.37 11.08 -12.89
N THR A 30 9.89 9.97 -13.38
CA THR A 30 10.20 8.79 -12.57
C THR A 30 11.64 8.39 -12.82
N PHE A 31 12.37 8.11 -11.73
CA PHE A 31 13.73 7.59 -11.77
C PHE A 31 13.78 6.29 -10.98
N GLU A 32 14.28 5.25 -11.61
CA GLU A 32 14.38 3.90 -11.05
C GLU A 32 15.68 3.71 -10.29
N TYR A 33 15.70 2.74 -9.38
CA TYR A 33 16.87 2.32 -8.62
C TYR A 33 16.82 0.81 -8.36
N PRO A 34 17.98 0.17 -8.07
CA PRO A 34 18.07 -1.26 -7.87
C PRO A 34 17.41 -1.73 -6.56
N LEU A 35 17.07 -3.02 -6.57
CA LEU A 35 16.74 -3.79 -5.38
C LEU A 35 17.90 -4.79 -5.16
N TYR A 36 18.50 -4.77 -3.97
CA TYR A 36 19.59 -5.68 -3.61
C TYR A 36 19.02 -6.88 -2.84
N GLN A 37 19.34 -8.08 -3.33
CA GLN A 37 18.90 -9.35 -2.76
C GLN A 37 20.11 -10.29 -2.66
N GLU A 38 20.99 -10.04 -1.71
CA GLU A 38 22.23 -10.82 -1.55
C GLU A 38 21.98 -12.26 -1.10
N GLN A 39 20.87 -12.48 -0.38
CA GLN A 39 20.45 -13.80 0.09
C GLN A 39 18.95 -14.00 -0.18
N ASN A 40 18.53 -15.26 -0.23
CA ASN A 40 17.13 -15.57 -0.40
C ASN A 40 16.29 -15.02 0.78
N GLY A 41 15.26 -14.25 0.46
CA GLY A 41 14.40 -13.58 1.44
C GLY A 41 14.94 -12.24 1.96
N TRP A 42 16.15 -11.82 1.58
CA TRP A 42 16.67 -10.50 1.91
C TRP A 42 16.26 -9.48 0.86
N ALA A 43 15.97 -8.27 1.32
CA ALA A 43 15.63 -7.15 0.43
C ALA A 43 16.10 -5.82 1.03
N GLU A 44 17.05 -5.19 0.34
CA GLU A 44 17.70 -3.96 0.76
C GLU A 44 17.73 -2.94 -0.38
N GLN A 45 17.83 -1.67 -0.03
CA GLN A 45 18.07 -0.56 -0.96
C GLN A 45 18.99 0.44 -0.31
N GLU A 46 19.79 1.14 -1.11
CA GLU A 46 20.62 2.22 -0.65
C GLU A 46 19.80 3.52 -0.57
N PRO A 47 19.65 4.14 0.62
CA PRO A 47 18.90 5.38 0.77
C PRO A 47 19.41 6.54 -0.09
N GLU A 48 20.69 6.54 -0.43
CA GLU A 48 21.27 7.53 -1.32
C GLU A 48 20.77 7.39 -2.77
N ASP A 49 20.40 6.18 -3.22
CA ASP A 49 19.75 5.98 -4.51
C ASP A 49 18.37 6.65 -4.56
N TRP A 50 17.61 6.59 -3.46
CA TRP A 50 16.34 7.32 -3.34
C TRP A 50 16.56 8.83 -3.39
N TRP A 51 17.56 9.33 -2.67
CA TRP A 51 17.89 10.75 -2.65
C TRP A 51 18.31 11.24 -4.04
N ASN A 52 19.19 10.51 -4.72
CA ASN A 52 19.61 10.82 -6.09
C ASN A 52 18.42 10.83 -7.07
N ALA A 53 17.47 9.90 -6.94
CA ALA A 53 16.25 9.87 -7.74
C ALA A 53 15.36 11.08 -7.46
N VAL A 54 15.25 11.53 -6.20
CA VAL A 54 14.54 12.76 -5.81
C VAL A 54 15.20 13.99 -6.44
N VAL A 55 16.50 14.13 -6.31
CA VAL A 55 17.27 15.27 -6.88
C VAL A 55 17.05 15.35 -8.40
N GLN A 56 17.25 14.22 -9.10
CA GLN A 56 17.04 14.14 -10.55
C GLN A 56 15.58 14.42 -10.93
N GLY A 57 14.62 13.87 -10.17
CA GLY A 57 13.20 14.06 -10.40
C GLY A 57 12.78 15.51 -10.27
N VAL A 58 13.21 16.20 -9.22
CA VAL A 58 12.91 17.61 -8.98
C VAL A 58 13.53 18.50 -10.05
N GLN A 59 14.83 18.32 -10.36
CA GLN A 59 15.50 19.09 -11.42
C GLN A 59 14.80 18.91 -12.76
N ALA A 60 14.45 17.66 -13.14
CA ALA A 60 13.80 17.36 -14.41
C ALA A 60 12.37 17.95 -14.50
N VAL A 61 11.63 17.97 -13.37
CA VAL A 61 10.29 18.56 -13.31
C VAL A 61 10.36 20.08 -13.41
N LEU A 62 11.28 20.75 -12.71
CA LEU A 62 11.50 22.19 -12.80
C LEU A 62 11.91 22.59 -14.22
N GLN A 63 12.86 21.87 -14.81
CA GLN A 63 13.30 22.15 -16.18
C GLN A 63 12.17 21.97 -17.22
N ALA A 64 11.38 20.90 -17.09
CA ALA A 64 10.32 20.60 -18.05
C ALA A 64 9.12 21.55 -17.95
N SER A 65 8.81 22.03 -16.74
CA SER A 65 7.69 22.95 -16.50
C SER A 65 8.04 24.41 -16.74
N GLY A 66 9.30 24.80 -16.54
CA GLY A 66 9.75 26.19 -16.53
C GLY A 66 9.17 27.02 -15.36
N VAL A 67 8.63 26.35 -14.34
CA VAL A 67 8.07 27.00 -13.15
C VAL A 67 9.22 27.51 -12.27
N ASP A 68 9.06 28.73 -11.74
CA ASP A 68 9.99 29.25 -10.75
C ASP A 68 9.87 28.45 -9.44
N ALA A 69 10.98 27.98 -8.91
CA ALA A 69 11.02 27.25 -7.65
C ALA A 69 10.36 28.01 -6.48
N ALA A 70 10.41 29.35 -6.48
CA ALA A 70 9.76 30.20 -5.49
C ALA A 70 8.22 30.15 -5.54
N ASP A 71 7.65 29.69 -6.66
CA ASP A 71 6.22 29.48 -6.81
C ASP A 71 5.72 28.13 -6.23
N ILE A 72 6.63 27.20 -5.87
CA ILE A 72 6.31 25.96 -5.18
C ILE A 72 6.09 26.26 -3.70
N LYS A 73 4.85 26.11 -3.23
CA LYS A 73 4.45 26.50 -1.87
C LYS A 73 4.59 25.40 -0.83
N GLY A 74 4.66 24.16 -1.27
CA GLY A 74 4.81 23.03 -0.35
C GLY A 74 5.20 21.75 -1.06
N ILE A 75 5.88 20.89 -0.31
CA ILE A 75 6.36 19.57 -0.73
C ILE A 75 5.72 18.52 0.18
N GLY A 76 5.08 17.54 -0.42
CA GLY A 76 4.57 16.36 0.26
C GLY A 76 5.32 15.10 -0.20
N LEU A 77 5.51 14.20 0.73
CA LEU A 77 6.20 12.93 0.52
C LEU A 77 5.22 11.76 0.69
N SER A 78 5.32 10.81 -0.22
CA SER A 78 4.73 9.48 -0.12
C SER A 78 5.87 8.47 -0.24
N GLY A 79 5.78 7.32 0.41
CA GLY A 79 6.82 6.32 0.23
C GLY A 79 6.48 4.94 0.74
N GLN A 80 7.27 3.95 0.28
CA GLN A 80 7.18 2.57 0.73
C GLN A 80 7.23 2.49 2.25
N MET A 81 6.28 1.76 2.83
CA MET A 81 6.09 1.67 4.28
C MET A 81 7.03 0.63 4.92
N HIS A 82 7.12 0.63 6.25
CA HIS A 82 7.71 -0.44 7.07
C HIS A 82 9.23 -0.65 6.91
N GLY A 83 9.90 0.11 6.06
CA GLY A 83 11.35 0.04 5.91
C GLY A 83 12.09 0.47 7.19
N LEU A 84 13.35 0.08 7.31
CA LEU A 84 14.28 0.53 8.34
C LEU A 84 15.40 1.30 7.68
N VAL A 85 15.67 2.53 8.14
CA VAL A 85 16.89 3.27 7.82
C VAL A 85 17.53 3.70 9.14
N MET A 86 18.74 3.22 9.40
CA MET A 86 19.53 3.58 10.60
C MET A 86 20.63 4.53 10.22
N LEU A 87 20.75 5.63 10.97
CA LEU A 87 21.79 6.65 10.78
C LEU A 87 22.65 6.78 12.03
N ASP A 88 23.91 7.16 11.84
CA ASP A 88 24.79 7.58 12.91
C ASP A 88 24.55 9.05 13.35
N GLU A 89 25.37 9.55 14.27
CA GLU A 89 25.27 10.93 14.78
C GLU A 89 25.58 12.02 13.74
N ASN A 90 26.23 11.64 12.63
CA ASN A 90 26.55 12.54 11.52
C ASN A 90 25.49 12.46 10.40
N GLY A 91 24.49 11.60 10.52
CA GLY A 91 23.47 11.35 9.50
C GLY A 91 23.90 10.38 8.40
N GLU A 92 25.02 9.68 8.59
CA GLU A 92 25.49 8.66 7.65
C GLU A 92 24.68 7.36 7.79
N VAL A 93 24.34 6.74 6.67
CA VAL A 93 23.55 5.50 6.65
C VAL A 93 24.38 4.35 7.18
N LEU A 94 23.88 3.69 8.22
CA LEU A 94 24.47 2.50 8.80
C LEU A 94 23.84 1.22 8.22
N ARG A 95 22.51 1.22 8.03
CA ARG A 95 21.76 0.06 7.55
C ARG A 95 20.42 0.49 6.93
N SER A 96 20.02 -0.19 5.87
CA SER A 96 18.68 -0.03 5.27
C SER A 96 18.12 -1.37 4.87
N ILE A 97 16.89 -1.69 5.35
CA ILE A 97 16.17 -2.94 5.08
C ILE A 97 14.74 -2.57 4.71
N ILE A 98 14.25 -2.97 3.52
CA ILE A 98 12.93 -2.57 3.05
C ILE A 98 11.81 -3.55 3.45
N TRP A 99 10.58 -3.18 3.16
CA TRP A 99 9.34 -3.84 3.62
C TRP A 99 9.17 -5.30 3.19
N CYS A 100 9.68 -5.72 2.04
CA CYS A 100 9.54 -7.07 1.50
C CYS A 100 10.62 -8.05 2.01
N ASP A 101 11.52 -7.60 2.87
CA ASP A 101 12.51 -8.45 3.54
C ASP A 101 11.86 -9.44 4.50
N GLN A 102 12.31 -10.68 4.50
CA GLN A 102 11.76 -11.79 5.29
C GLN A 102 12.75 -12.38 6.30
N ARG A 103 13.94 -11.78 6.51
CA ARG A 103 14.99 -12.35 7.37
C ARG A 103 14.63 -12.43 8.85
N THR A 104 13.66 -11.65 9.31
CA THR A 104 13.39 -11.39 10.74
C THR A 104 12.37 -12.35 11.38
N GLY A 105 12.25 -13.59 10.87
CA GLY A 105 11.29 -14.56 11.40
C GLY A 105 11.52 -14.92 12.88
N GLU A 106 12.80 -15.09 13.30
CA GLU A 106 13.16 -15.38 14.69
C GLU A 106 12.83 -14.19 15.62
N GLU A 107 13.05 -12.95 15.16
CA GLU A 107 12.80 -11.73 15.92
C GLU A 107 11.29 -11.50 16.12
N VAL A 108 10.45 -11.87 15.14
CA VAL A 108 9.00 -11.88 15.30
C VAL A 108 8.57 -12.84 16.42
N GLU A 109 9.12 -14.05 16.46
CA GLU A 109 8.86 -14.99 17.56
C GLU A 109 9.39 -14.47 18.91
N GLU A 110 10.54 -13.80 18.88
CA GLU A 110 11.12 -13.17 20.06
C GLU A 110 10.23 -12.04 20.60
N MET A 111 9.73 -11.15 19.75
CA MET A 111 8.75 -10.11 20.11
C MET A 111 7.52 -10.72 20.79
N ASN A 112 6.96 -11.78 20.22
CA ASN A 112 5.81 -12.47 20.79
C ASN A 112 6.11 -13.11 22.16
N ARG A 113 7.33 -13.61 22.39
CA ARG A 113 7.75 -14.13 23.70
C ARG A 113 7.98 -13.04 24.74
N MET A 114 8.57 -11.90 24.33
CA MET A 114 8.91 -10.79 25.24
C MET A 114 7.67 -10.01 25.68
N LEU A 115 6.75 -9.73 24.77
CA LEU A 115 5.61 -8.84 24.98
C LEU A 115 4.26 -9.57 25.10
N GLY A 116 4.14 -10.74 24.46
CA GLY A 116 2.86 -11.44 24.25
C GLY A 116 2.13 -10.95 23.01
N ALA A 117 1.71 -11.89 22.14
CA ALA A 117 1.08 -11.58 20.85
C ALA A 117 -0.20 -10.72 20.99
N GLU A 118 -1.05 -11.03 21.99
CA GLU A 118 -2.27 -10.27 22.26
C GLU A 118 -1.96 -8.82 22.64
N LYS A 119 -0.93 -8.59 23.47
CA LYS A 119 -0.53 -7.25 23.89
C LYS A 119 0.03 -6.43 22.73
N ILE A 120 0.85 -7.04 21.86
CA ILE A 120 1.33 -6.38 20.64
C ILE A 120 0.13 -5.92 19.83
N ILE A 121 -0.85 -6.79 19.54
CA ILE A 121 -2.05 -6.44 18.79
C ILE A 121 -2.86 -5.34 19.51
N GLN A 122 -3.02 -5.39 20.83
CA GLN A 122 -3.76 -4.38 21.57
C GLN A 122 -3.16 -2.98 21.48
N ILE A 123 -1.83 -2.86 21.50
CA ILE A 123 -1.13 -1.57 21.47
C ILE A 123 -0.89 -1.10 20.05
N THR A 124 -0.32 -1.95 19.20
CA THR A 124 0.11 -1.58 17.85
C THR A 124 -0.97 -1.82 16.80
N ALA A 125 -2.12 -2.38 17.20
CA ALA A 125 -3.24 -2.78 16.36
C ALA A 125 -2.89 -3.83 15.26
N ASN A 126 -1.70 -4.44 15.35
CA ASN A 126 -1.18 -5.39 14.37
C ASN A 126 -0.45 -6.54 15.04
N PRO A 127 -0.50 -7.77 14.48
CA PRO A 127 0.39 -8.85 14.90
C PRO A 127 1.83 -8.53 14.54
N ALA A 128 2.79 -9.12 15.26
CA ALA A 128 4.20 -9.06 14.87
C ALA A 128 4.41 -9.75 13.51
N VAL A 129 5.06 -9.08 12.56
CA VAL A 129 5.31 -9.61 11.20
C VAL A 129 6.70 -9.19 10.70
N THR A 130 7.30 -10.01 9.85
CA THR A 130 8.66 -9.81 9.30
C THR A 130 8.80 -8.52 8.50
N GLY A 131 7.76 -8.13 7.77
CA GLY A 131 7.77 -6.93 6.92
C GLY A 131 7.84 -5.61 7.69
N PHE A 132 7.52 -5.57 9.01
CA PHE A 132 7.45 -4.34 9.79
C PHE A 132 8.79 -4.00 10.46
N THR A 133 8.94 -2.75 10.90
CA THR A 133 10.24 -2.15 11.26
C THR A 133 10.82 -2.72 12.57
N ALA A 134 9.99 -2.98 13.60
CA ALA A 134 10.48 -3.39 14.92
C ALA A 134 11.34 -4.66 14.87
N ALA A 135 10.90 -5.70 14.15
CA ALA A 135 11.65 -6.94 14.00
C ALA A 135 12.99 -6.72 13.29
N LYS A 136 13.07 -5.78 12.32
CA LYS A 136 14.33 -5.41 11.64
C LYS A 136 15.31 -4.74 12.59
N ILE A 137 14.82 -3.86 13.48
CA ILE A 137 15.66 -3.24 14.52
C ILE A 137 16.25 -4.30 15.44
N LEU A 138 15.43 -5.26 15.90
CA LEU A 138 15.91 -6.36 16.73
C LEU A 138 16.92 -7.24 16.01
N TRP A 139 16.71 -7.49 14.72
CA TRP A 139 17.65 -8.25 13.90
C TRP A 139 19.02 -7.56 13.84
N VAL A 140 19.07 -6.26 13.54
CA VAL A 140 20.33 -5.49 13.53
C VAL A 140 20.97 -5.48 14.90
N LYS A 141 20.19 -5.27 15.97
CA LYS A 141 20.69 -5.29 17.36
C LYS A 141 21.36 -6.62 17.73
N LYS A 142 20.84 -7.74 17.23
CA LYS A 142 21.29 -9.09 17.52
C LYS A 142 22.47 -9.54 16.65
N HIS A 143 22.39 -9.26 15.34
CA HIS A 143 23.34 -9.78 14.35
C HIS A 143 24.44 -8.78 13.98
N GLU A 144 24.20 -7.49 14.17
CA GLU A 144 25.13 -6.39 13.86
C GLU A 144 25.29 -5.44 15.07
N PRO A 145 25.64 -5.92 16.29
CA PRO A 145 25.61 -5.13 17.52
C PRO A 145 26.56 -3.93 17.51
N GLU A 146 27.69 -4.03 16.82
CA GLU A 146 28.65 -2.91 16.68
C GLU A 146 28.08 -1.78 15.80
N LEU A 147 27.26 -2.14 14.81
CA LEU A 147 26.56 -1.18 13.97
C LEU A 147 25.40 -0.54 14.74
N TYR A 148 24.60 -1.36 15.44
CA TYR A 148 23.53 -0.86 16.30
C TYR A 148 24.03 0.13 17.37
N ALA A 149 25.20 -0.14 17.95
CA ALA A 149 25.79 0.73 18.96
C ALA A 149 26.14 2.14 18.44
N LYS A 150 26.33 2.32 17.13
CA LYS A 150 26.58 3.61 16.49
C LYS A 150 25.28 4.31 16.07
N CYS A 151 24.13 3.63 16.14
CA CYS A 151 22.86 4.20 15.71
C CYS A 151 22.44 5.37 16.60
N ALA A 152 22.22 6.52 15.98
CA ALA A 152 21.72 7.73 16.61
C ALA A 152 20.26 8.00 16.21
N HIS A 153 19.87 7.64 14.99
CA HIS A 153 18.52 7.88 14.45
C HIS A 153 17.98 6.69 13.66
N ILE A 154 16.68 6.43 13.81
CA ILE A 154 15.93 5.44 13.06
C ILE A 154 14.81 6.17 12.30
N LEU A 155 14.81 6.00 10.98
CA LEU A 155 13.88 6.64 10.06
C LEU A 155 13.19 5.58 9.18
N LEU A 156 12.07 5.97 8.59
CA LEU A 156 11.43 5.26 7.49
C LEU A 156 11.98 5.80 6.13
N PRO A 157 11.79 5.11 5.00
CA PRO A 157 12.35 5.54 3.71
C PRO A 157 12.00 6.98 3.32
N LYS A 158 10.71 7.39 3.41
CA LYS A 158 10.31 8.77 3.12
C LYS A 158 10.83 9.77 4.16
N ASP A 159 10.99 9.33 5.41
CA ASP A 159 11.51 10.18 6.49
C ASP A 159 13.00 10.49 6.27
N TYR A 160 13.76 9.55 5.68
CA TYR A 160 15.12 9.82 5.24
C TYR A 160 15.15 10.92 4.16
N ILE A 161 14.25 10.88 3.18
CA ILE A 161 14.14 11.94 2.16
C ILE A 161 13.75 13.28 2.79
N ARG A 162 12.83 13.28 3.77
CA ARG A 162 12.51 14.50 4.54
C ARG A 162 13.73 15.05 5.26
N TYR A 163 14.50 14.18 5.94
CA TYR A 163 15.75 14.56 6.58
C TYR A 163 16.73 15.18 5.56
N LYS A 164 16.92 14.57 4.40
CA LYS A 164 17.79 15.11 3.33
C LYS A 164 17.31 16.46 2.79
N LEU A 165 16.03 16.75 2.83
CA LEU A 165 15.45 18.04 2.40
C LEU A 165 15.53 19.11 3.49
N THR A 166 15.34 18.75 4.76
CA THR A 166 15.08 19.70 5.85
C THR A 166 16.12 19.72 6.97
N GLY A 167 16.90 18.64 7.11
CA GLY A 167 17.77 18.42 8.28
C GLY A 167 17.04 17.93 9.53
N GLU A 168 15.70 17.76 9.49
CA GLU A 168 14.88 17.42 10.65
C GLU A 168 14.63 15.93 10.78
N TYR A 169 14.86 15.37 11.97
CA TYR A 169 14.52 13.98 12.31
C TYR A 169 13.07 13.88 12.76
N ALA A 170 12.19 13.64 11.81
CA ALA A 170 10.76 13.59 12.01
C ALA A 170 10.13 12.33 11.39
N THR A 171 8.99 11.93 11.90
CA THR A 171 8.11 10.91 11.33
C THR A 171 6.66 11.34 11.44
N GLU A 172 5.73 10.59 10.84
CA GLU A 172 4.30 10.89 10.95
C GLU A 172 3.47 9.63 11.19
N VAL A 173 2.29 9.84 11.75
CA VAL A 173 1.46 8.79 12.35
C VAL A 173 1.05 7.67 11.40
N SER A 174 0.81 7.93 10.09
CA SER A 174 0.30 6.92 9.17
C SER A 174 1.36 5.84 8.87
N ASP A 175 2.61 6.25 8.67
CA ASP A 175 3.72 5.36 8.38
C ASP A 175 4.33 4.79 9.68
N ALA A 176 4.47 5.63 10.72
CA ALA A 176 4.97 5.20 12.03
C ALA A 176 4.11 4.10 12.67
N SER A 177 2.80 4.06 12.42
CA SER A 177 1.94 2.98 12.90
C SER A 177 2.32 1.60 12.32
N GLY A 178 2.98 1.57 11.16
CA GLY A 178 3.57 0.37 10.57
C GLY A 178 4.93 -0.03 11.12
N MET A 179 5.53 0.74 12.03
CA MET A 179 6.80 0.38 12.67
C MET A 179 6.64 -0.65 13.80
N GLN A 180 5.43 -0.86 14.34
CA GLN A 180 5.15 -1.66 15.54
C GLN A 180 5.83 -1.15 16.83
N LEU A 181 6.09 0.14 16.91
CA LEU A 181 6.66 0.85 18.07
C LEU A 181 5.69 1.88 18.65
N MET A 182 4.51 2.00 18.05
CA MET A 182 3.52 3.04 18.33
C MET A 182 2.29 2.48 19.06
N ASP A 183 1.76 3.23 19.99
CA ASP A 183 0.40 3.08 20.49
C ASP A 183 -0.54 3.73 19.47
N VAL A 184 -1.14 2.89 18.61
CA VAL A 184 -1.96 3.34 17.48
C VAL A 184 -3.22 4.06 17.95
N ALA A 185 -3.77 3.68 19.10
CA ALA A 185 -4.93 4.36 19.67
C ALA A 185 -4.60 5.78 20.15
N LYS A 186 -3.40 5.97 20.73
CA LYS A 186 -2.94 7.26 21.26
C LYS A 186 -2.19 8.10 20.22
N ARG A 187 -1.88 7.55 19.05
CA ARG A 187 -1.13 8.22 17.97
C ARG A 187 0.24 8.74 18.44
N THR A 188 0.95 7.95 19.24
CA THR A 188 2.28 8.29 19.80
C THR A 188 3.13 7.05 20.03
N TRP A 189 4.43 7.22 20.23
CA TRP A 189 5.32 6.14 20.59
C TRP A 189 4.86 5.42 21.86
N SER A 190 4.91 4.10 21.88
CA SER A 190 4.54 3.28 23.04
C SER A 190 5.75 3.02 23.92
N ASP A 191 5.80 3.66 25.07
CA ASP A 191 6.87 3.40 26.06
C ASP A 191 6.89 1.91 26.47
N GLU A 192 5.72 1.28 26.59
CA GLU A 192 5.61 -0.14 26.95
C GLU A 192 6.22 -1.08 25.89
N ILE A 193 6.00 -0.82 24.61
CA ILE A 193 6.61 -1.60 23.52
C ILE A 193 8.13 -1.32 23.47
N LEU A 194 8.52 -0.07 23.54
CA LEU A 194 9.92 0.34 23.45
C LEU A 194 10.77 -0.25 24.58
N GLU A 195 10.30 -0.13 25.82
CA GLU A 195 10.94 -0.71 27.00
C GLU A 195 11.00 -2.24 26.91
N GLY A 196 9.88 -2.88 26.52
CA GLY A 196 9.79 -4.31 26.38
C GLY A 196 10.72 -4.91 25.32
N LEU A 197 11.00 -4.17 24.23
CA LEU A 197 11.95 -4.56 23.18
C LEU A 197 13.37 -4.03 23.44
N GLY A 198 13.56 -3.18 24.46
CA GLY A 198 14.83 -2.55 24.76
C GLY A 198 15.30 -1.64 23.63
N ILE A 199 14.37 -0.89 23.00
CA ILE A 199 14.63 0.10 21.97
C ILE A 199 14.54 1.49 22.60
N GLU A 200 15.58 2.30 22.48
CA GLU A 200 15.62 3.62 23.09
C GLU A 200 14.77 4.63 22.30
N LYS A 201 13.81 5.27 22.96
CA LYS A 201 12.91 6.27 22.36
C LYS A 201 13.65 7.44 21.68
N ARG A 202 14.85 7.80 22.18
CA ARG A 202 15.68 8.86 21.60
C ARG A 202 16.12 8.60 20.16
N LEU A 203 16.13 7.31 19.73
CA LEU A 203 16.47 6.93 18.35
C LEU A 203 15.36 7.28 17.35
N LEU A 204 14.14 7.52 17.83
CA LEU A 204 12.98 7.74 17.00
C LEU A 204 12.72 9.23 16.77
N GLY A 205 12.29 9.57 15.55
CA GLY A 205 11.93 10.94 15.18
C GLY A 205 10.72 11.48 15.97
N LYS A 206 10.61 12.81 16.00
CA LYS A 206 9.43 13.48 16.52
C LYS A 206 8.21 13.14 15.67
N MET A 207 7.09 12.80 16.31
CA MET A 207 5.83 12.40 15.68
C MET A 207 4.99 13.62 15.27
N TYR A 208 4.45 13.58 14.06
CA TYR A 208 3.58 14.61 13.48
C TYR A 208 2.32 13.97 12.87
N GLU A 209 1.30 14.77 12.61
CA GLU A 209 0.24 14.40 11.68
C GLU A 209 0.73 14.56 10.22
N SER A 210 0.12 13.83 9.29
CA SER A 210 0.58 13.77 7.89
C SER A 210 0.63 15.13 7.18
N GLN A 211 -0.28 16.04 7.53
CA GLN A 211 -0.38 17.39 6.95
C GLN A 211 0.45 18.47 7.66
N ASP A 212 1.02 18.14 8.84
CA ASP A 212 1.79 19.11 9.62
C ASP A 212 3.09 19.47 8.91
N VAL A 213 3.47 20.74 8.99
CA VAL A 213 4.79 21.19 8.53
C VAL A 213 5.87 20.62 9.46
N THR A 214 6.80 19.87 8.90
CA THR A 214 7.86 19.19 9.65
C THR A 214 9.21 19.86 9.52
N GLY A 215 9.36 20.78 8.57
CA GLY A 215 10.57 21.55 8.30
C GLY A 215 10.47 22.31 7.00
N GLU A 216 11.58 22.96 6.62
CA GLU A 216 11.72 23.73 5.39
C GLU A 216 12.95 23.25 4.62
N VAL A 217 12.94 23.36 3.30
CA VAL A 217 14.09 23.02 2.46
C VAL A 217 15.29 23.88 2.87
N HIS A 218 16.37 23.25 3.33
CA HIS A 218 17.58 23.95 3.73
C HIS A 218 18.47 24.32 2.52
N GLN A 219 19.46 25.19 2.71
CA GLN A 219 20.27 25.77 1.65
C GLN A 219 21.02 24.73 0.78
N GLU A 220 21.54 23.67 1.40
CA GLU A 220 22.27 22.64 0.68
C GLU A 220 21.34 21.80 -0.20
N ALA A 221 20.18 21.38 0.32
CA ALA A 221 19.17 20.69 -0.47
C ALA A 221 18.63 21.56 -1.61
N ALA A 222 18.42 22.87 -1.36
CA ALA A 222 18.04 23.83 -2.38
C ALA A 222 19.07 23.91 -3.50
N ALA A 223 20.36 23.97 -3.18
CA ALA A 223 21.43 24.00 -4.16
C ALA A 223 21.52 22.73 -5.02
N LEU A 224 21.25 21.56 -4.42
CA LEU A 224 21.27 20.28 -5.13
C LEU A 224 20.03 20.05 -5.99
N THR A 225 18.85 20.37 -5.47
CA THR A 225 17.57 20.05 -6.15
C THR A 225 17.10 21.13 -7.10
N GLY A 226 17.52 22.38 -6.90
CA GLY A 226 16.99 23.56 -7.57
C GLY A 226 15.71 24.11 -6.95
N LEU A 227 15.27 23.58 -5.79
CA LEU A 227 14.14 24.13 -5.02
C LEU A 227 14.53 25.44 -4.36
N ALA A 228 13.54 26.22 -3.97
CA ALA A 228 13.78 27.40 -3.14
C ALA A 228 14.00 27.01 -1.68
N ALA A 229 15.06 27.53 -1.07
CA ALA A 229 15.24 27.39 0.38
C ALA A 229 14.06 28.06 1.12
N GLY A 230 13.59 27.43 2.20
CA GLY A 230 12.40 27.86 2.93
C GLY A 230 11.07 27.32 2.39
N THR A 231 11.08 26.54 1.28
CA THR A 231 9.88 25.80 0.86
C THR A 231 9.51 24.79 1.93
N ILE A 232 8.25 24.80 2.40
CA ILE A 232 7.82 23.90 3.49
C ILE A 232 7.75 22.45 3.02
N VAL A 233 8.05 21.54 3.94
CA VAL A 233 7.90 20.09 3.76
C VAL A 233 6.99 19.57 4.86
N VAL A 234 5.92 18.87 4.47
CA VAL A 234 4.96 18.30 5.41
C VAL A 234 5.33 16.87 5.82
N GLY A 235 4.62 16.31 6.82
CA GLY A 235 4.77 14.95 7.29
C GLY A 235 4.67 13.91 6.18
N GLY A 236 3.83 14.15 5.21
CA GLY A 236 3.58 13.19 4.13
C GLY A 236 2.82 11.96 4.63
N ALA A 237 2.96 10.84 3.94
CA ALA A 237 2.27 9.61 4.31
C ALA A 237 2.99 8.37 3.76
N GLY A 238 2.73 7.19 4.32
CA GLY A 238 3.02 5.94 3.64
C GLY A 238 2.31 5.86 2.28
N ASP A 239 2.78 5.01 1.37
CA ASP A 239 2.27 4.93 -0.01
C ASP A 239 0.76 4.66 -0.08
N ASN A 240 0.24 3.70 0.71
CA ASN A 240 -1.18 3.40 0.75
C ASN A 240 -2.01 4.52 1.40
N PRO A 241 -1.65 5.09 2.57
CA PRO A 241 -2.29 6.27 3.11
C PRO A 241 -2.27 7.50 2.17
N ALA A 242 -1.16 7.73 1.46
CA ALA A 242 -1.09 8.79 0.45
C ALA A 242 -2.02 8.52 -0.74
N ALA A 243 -2.04 7.28 -1.24
CA ALA A 243 -2.97 6.87 -2.29
C ALA A 243 -4.43 7.03 -1.85
N ALA A 244 -4.75 6.82 -0.57
CA ALA A 244 -6.08 7.07 -0.03
C ALA A 244 -6.47 8.55 -0.18
N ILE A 245 -5.61 9.48 0.21
CA ILE A 245 -5.84 10.92 -0.02
C ILE A 245 -6.02 11.21 -1.52
N GLY A 246 -5.09 10.72 -2.37
CA GLY A 246 -5.13 10.93 -3.82
C GLY A 246 -6.34 10.31 -4.54
N THR A 247 -7.07 9.43 -3.87
CA THR A 247 -8.32 8.82 -4.36
C THR A 247 -9.57 9.30 -3.62
N GLY A 248 -9.43 10.25 -2.68
CA GLY A 248 -10.55 10.85 -1.95
C GLY A 248 -11.07 9.98 -0.79
N ILE A 249 -10.28 9.01 -0.32
CA ILE A 249 -10.65 8.15 0.80
C ILE A 249 -10.20 8.80 2.10
N VAL A 250 -10.98 9.78 2.54
CA VAL A 250 -10.67 10.64 3.72
C VAL A 250 -11.73 10.59 4.80
N SER A 251 -12.83 9.85 4.59
CA SER A 251 -13.95 9.74 5.53
C SER A 251 -14.48 8.32 5.62
N GLN A 252 -15.15 8.02 6.75
CA GLN A 252 -15.79 6.73 6.97
C GLN A 252 -16.81 6.44 5.86
N GLY A 253 -16.95 5.17 5.48
CA GLY A 253 -17.80 4.70 4.39
C GLY A 253 -17.08 4.67 3.03
N LYS A 254 -16.01 5.44 2.86
CA LYS A 254 -15.18 5.45 1.65
C LYS A 254 -14.03 4.43 1.78
N ALA A 255 -13.77 3.71 0.70
CA ALA A 255 -12.70 2.72 0.60
C ALA A 255 -12.07 2.72 -0.79
N PHE A 256 -10.86 2.18 -0.92
CA PHE A 256 -10.32 1.80 -2.21
C PHE A 256 -9.85 0.36 -2.25
N THR A 257 -9.86 -0.23 -3.44
CA THR A 257 -9.18 -1.48 -3.75
C THR A 257 -8.19 -1.29 -4.88
N THR A 258 -7.07 -1.99 -4.82
CA THR A 258 -6.14 -2.08 -5.94
C THR A 258 -6.11 -3.51 -6.46
N ILE A 259 -5.99 -3.68 -7.78
CA ILE A 259 -5.70 -4.97 -8.40
C ILE A 259 -4.49 -4.78 -9.30
N GLY A 260 -3.33 -5.03 -8.72
CA GLY A 260 -2.04 -5.15 -9.37
C GLY A 260 -1.55 -6.60 -9.30
N THR A 261 -0.26 -6.85 -9.19
CA THR A 261 0.31 -8.19 -8.93
C THR A 261 -0.30 -8.79 -7.67
N SER A 262 -0.29 -8.05 -6.58
CA SER A 262 -1.07 -8.24 -5.36
C SER A 262 -2.32 -7.36 -5.37
N ALA A 263 -3.17 -7.44 -4.33
CA ALA A 263 -4.27 -6.50 -4.17
C ALA A 263 -4.37 -6.01 -2.73
N VAL A 264 -4.88 -4.79 -2.59
CA VAL A 264 -5.11 -4.13 -1.30
C VAL A 264 -6.58 -3.73 -1.23
N VAL A 265 -7.21 -3.91 -0.08
CA VAL A 265 -8.43 -3.19 0.30
C VAL A 265 -8.06 -2.27 1.45
N TYR A 266 -8.46 -1.02 1.36
CA TYR A 266 -8.16 0.04 2.32
C TYR A 266 -9.43 0.84 2.60
N ALA A 267 -9.75 1.06 3.87
CA ALA A 267 -10.90 1.85 4.28
C ALA A 267 -10.54 2.76 5.45
N VAL A 268 -11.13 3.96 5.49
CA VAL A 268 -11.00 4.90 6.61
C VAL A 268 -12.10 4.67 7.64
N SER A 269 -11.76 4.82 8.91
CA SER A 269 -12.67 4.70 10.06
C SER A 269 -12.50 5.89 11.01
N ASP A 270 -13.61 6.40 11.54
CA ASP A 270 -13.62 7.47 12.55
C ASP A 270 -13.22 6.96 13.96
N ARG A 271 -13.03 5.66 14.12
CA ARG A 271 -12.55 5.02 15.35
C ARG A 271 -11.55 3.93 15.04
N MET A 272 -10.64 3.69 15.97
CA MET A 272 -9.75 2.54 15.85
C MET A 272 -10.59 1.24 15.85
N ALA A 273 -10.49 0.49 14.77
CA ALA A 273 -11.09 -0.83 14.64
C ALA A 273 -9.98 -1.88 14.74
N LEU A 274 -10.11 -2.79 15.71
CA LEU A 274 -9.12 -3.82 15.99
C LEU A 274 -9.63 -5.18 15.53
N ASP A 275 -8.85 -5.90 14.75
CA ASP A 275 -9.08 -7.34 14.51
C ASP A 275 -8.25 -8.17 15.50
N PRO A 276 -8.86 -8.80 16.52
CA PRO A 276 -8.11 -9.58 17.51
C PRO A 276 -7.45 -10.83 16.93
N LYS A 277 -7.83 -11.23 15.72
CA LYS A 277 -7.26 -12.37 15.00
C LYS A 277 -6.06 -11.98 14.11
N GLY A 278 -5.80 -10.67 13.94
CA GLY A 278 -4.70 -10.18 13.12
C GLY A 278 -4.81 -10.52 11.63
N ARG A 279 -6.05 -10.68 11.09
CA ARG A 279 -6.30 -11.00 9.68
C ARG A 279 -6.02 -9.82 8.74
N VAL A 280 -6.09 -8.61 9.27
CA VAL A 280 -5.92 -7.34 8.55
C VAL A 280 -5.15 -6.37 9.42
N HIS A 281 -4.66 -5.27 8.84
CA HIS A 281 -3.87 -4.27 9.52
C HIS A 281 -4.73 -3.06 9.89
N THR A 282 -4.55 -2.52 11.10
CA THR A 282 -5.09 -1.23 11.50
C THR A 282 -3.96 -0.26 11.75
N LEU A 283 -4.02 0.91 11.11
CA LEU A 283 -3.01 1.96 11.17
C LEU A 283 -3.70 3.30 11.44
N CYS A 284 -2.94 4.34 11.79
CA CYS A 284 -3.44 5.71 11.74
C CYS A 284 -3.68 6.11 10.28
N ALA A 285 -4.79 6.75 9.99
CA ALA A 285 -5.00 7.38 8.69
C ALA A 285 -4.18 8.68 8.59
N SER A 286 -3.88 9.11 7.36
CA SER A 286 -3.28 10.42 7.10
C SER A 286 -4.22 11.60 7.37
N VAL A 287 -5.47 11.31 7.71
CA VAL A 287 -6.45 12.29 8.17
C VAL A 287 -6.38 12.37 9.69
N PRO A 288 -6.15 13.55 10.29
CA PRO A 288 -6.06 13.71 11.72
C PRO A 288 -7.26 13.13 12.48
N GLY A 289 -6.97 12.38 13.57
CA GLY A 289 -8.00 11.78 14.41
C GLY A 289 -8.76 10.60 13.79
N LYS A 290 -8.33 10.10 12.62
CA LYS A 290 -8.93 8.91 11.97
C LYS A 290 -7.94 7.75 11.88
N TRP A 291 -8.48 6.56 11.68
CA TRP A 291 -7.73 5.32 11.49
C TRP A 291 -8.06 4.71 10.14
N THR A 292 -7.29 3.73 9.75
CA THR A 292 -7.51 2.95 8.54
C THR A 292 -7.43 1.46 8.84
N VAL A 293 -8.19 0.68 8.10
CA VAL A 293 -8.05 -0.76 8.05
C VAL A 293 -7.57 -1.14 6.66
N MET A 294 -6.54 -1.97 6.58
CA MET A 294 -5.90 -2.37 5.33
C MET A 294 -5.72 -3.89 5.28
N SER A 295 -6.02 -4.48 4.14
CA SER A 295 -5.68 -5.87 3.81
C SER A 295 -4.74 -5.91 2.62
N CYS A 296 -3.94 -6.98 2.52
CA CYS A 296 -3.08 -7.22 1.36
C CYS A 296 -3.16 -8.69 0.99
N THR A 297 -3.62 -9.00 -0.23
CA THR A 297 -3.62 -10.36 -0.78
C THR A 297 -2.45 -10.55 -1.74
N GLN A 298 -1.85 -11.77 -1.77
CA GLN A 298 -0.55 -12.00 -2.40
C GLN A 298 -0.62 -12.15 -3.93
N ALA A 299 -1.63 -12.81 -4.45
CA ALA A 299 -1.66 -13.23 -5.86
C ALA A 299 -2.95 -12.85 -6.58
N ALA A 300 -3.24 -11.55 -6.66
CA ALA A 300 -4.39 -11.03 -7.39
C ALA A 300 -4.17 -11.04 -8.92
N GLY A 301 -3.73 -9.93 -9.49
CA GLY A 301 -3.40 -9.86 -10.92
C GLY A 301 -2.31 -10.84 -11.34
N LEU A 302 -1.45 -11.29 -10.41
CA LEU A 302 -0.50 -12.37 -10.65
C LEU A 302 -1.20 -13.65 -11.11
N SER A 303 -2.35 -14.01 -10.51
CA SER A 303 -3.13 -15.18 -10.92
C SER A 303 -3.62 -15.06 -12.38
N LEU A 304 -4.12 -13.91 -12.77
CA LEU A 304 -4.56 -13.68 -14.14
C LEU A 304 -3.37 -13.59 -15.11
N GLN A 305 -2.25 -13.03 -14.70
CA GLN A 305 -1.01 -13.00 -15.46
C GLN A 305 -0.44 -14.41 -15.67
N TRP A 306 -0.45 -15.23 -14.62
CA TRP A 306 -0.04 -16.62 -14.70
C TRP A 306 -0.91 -17.38 -15.70
N LEU A 307 -2.24 -17.25 -15.62
CA LEU A 307 -3.16 -17.88 -16.55
C LEU A 307 -2.91 -17.41 -18.00
N ARG A 308 -2.74 -16.11 -18.22
CA ARG A 308 -2.39 -15.52 -19.52
C ARG A 308 -1.16 -16.17 -20.10
N ASN A 309 -0.08 -16.25 -19.31
CA ASN A 309 1.23 -16.70 -19.80
C ASN A 309 1.32 -18.20 -20.06
N HIS A 310 0.50 -19.02 -19.37
CA HIS A 310 0.64 -20.48 -19.39
C HIS A 310 -0.54 -21.19 -20.04
N VAL A 311 -1.72 -20.56 -20.16
CA VAL A 311 -2.95 -21.18 -20.64
C VAL A 311 -3.59 -20.43 -21.80
N CYS A 312 -3.51 -19.09 -21.82
CA CYS A 312 -4.20 -18.23 -22.79
C CYS A 312 -3.29 -17.82 -23.97
N THR A 313 -2.51 -18.75 -24.50
CA THR A 313 -1.63 -18.48 -25.67
C THR A 313 -2.38 -18.08 -26.93
N PRO A 314 -3.58 -18.62 -27.26
CA PRO A 314 -4.37 -18.15 -28.41
C PRO A 314 -4.83 -16.70 -28.24
N GLU A 315 -5.29 -16.30 -27.05
CA GLU A 315 -5.75 -14.95 -26.73
C GLU A 315 -4.58 -13.94 -26.82
N MET A 316 -3.39 -14.36 -26.44
CA MET A 316 -2.15 -13.57 -26.64
C MET A 316 -1.82 -13.39 -28.12
N ALA A 317 -1.95 -14.45 -28.94
CA ALA A 317 -1.69 -14.38 -30.37
C ALA A 317 -2.72 -13.48 -31.08
N GLU A 318 -4.00 -13.61 -30.74
CA GLU A 318 -5.08 -12.77 -31.27
C GLU A 318 -4.88 -11.30 -30.89
N ALA A 319 -4.48 -11.03 -29.65
CA ALA A 319 -4.21 -9.66 -29.17
C ALA A 319 -3.02 -9.03 -29.93
N ALA A 320 -1.96 -9.81 -30.16
CA ALA A 320 -0.80 -9.37 -30.95
C ALA A 320 -1.18 -9.04 -32.41
N GLU A 321 -2.03 -9.87 -33.04
CA GLU A 321 -2.54 -9.62 -34.40
C GLU A 321 -3.40 -8.34 -34.47
N LYS A 322 -4.24 -8.12 -33.46
CA LYS A 322 -5.13 -6.96 -33.39
C LYS A 322 -4.48 -5.68 -32.84
N GLY A 323 -3.27 -5.77 -32.28
CA GLY A 323 -2.57 -4.65 -31.65
C GLY A 323 -3.28 -4.13 -30.39
N VAL A 324 -3.92 -5.03 -29.59
CA VAL A 324 -4.61 -4.72 -28.36
C VAL A 324 -3.99 -5.42 -27.15
N ASP A 325 -4.38 -5.02 -25.94
CA ASP A 325 -3.93 -5.70 -24.72
C ASP A 325 -4.57 -7.10 -24.62
N PRO A 326 -3.80 -8.20 -24.39
CA PRO A 326 -4.36 -9.54 -24.20
C PRO A 326 -5.45 -9.62 -23.15
N TYR A 327 -5.41 -8.81 -22.12
CA TYR A 327 -6.47 -8.76 -21.10
C TYR A 327 -7.81 -8.25 -21.62
N GLU A 328 -7.85 -7.47 -22.71
CA GLU A 328 -9.09 -7.07 -23.36
C GLU A 328 -9.79 -8.28 -23.98
N ILE A 329 -9.04 -9.12 -24.70
CA ILE A 329 -9.58 -10.37 -25.29
C ILE A 329 -10.05 -11.30 -24.17
N MET A 330 -9.19 -11.57 -23.19
CA MET A 330 -9.50 -12.46 -22.06
C MET A 330 -10.77 -12.00 -21.31
N THR A 331 -10.89 -10.69 -21.04
CA THR A 331 -12.04 -10.13 -20.33
C THR A 331 -13.33 -10.24 -21.17
N ALA A 332 -13.25 -10.03 -22.48
CA ALA A 332 -14.39 -10.17 -23.39
C ALA A 332 -14.89 -11.62 -23.46
N GLU A 333 -14.00 -12.60 -23.42
CA GLU A 333 -14.36 -14.02 -23.35
C GLU A 333 -14.98 -14.38 -21.99
N ALA A 334 -14.37 -13.95 -20.89
CA ALA A 334 -14.91 -14.16 -19.55
C ALA A 334 -16.32 -13.58 -19.39
N ALA A 335 -16.61 -12.46 -20.04
CA ALA A 335 -17.93 -11.81 -19.97
C ALA A 335 -19.07 -12.64 -20.59
N ARG A 336 -18.76 -13.62 -21.46
CA ARG A 336 -19.74 -14.53 -22.07
C ARG A 336 -20.11 -15.70 -21.17
N VAL A 337 -19.30 -15.97 -20.16
CA VAL A 337 -19.51 -17.08 -19.22
C VAL A 337 -20.42 -16.61 -18.08
N PRO A 338 -21.39 -17.40 -17.62
CA PRO A 338 -22.28 -17.00 -16.53
C PRO A 338 -21.56 -16.90 -15.17
N ILE A 339 -22.20 -16.23 -14.21
CA ILE A 339 -21.75 -16.14 -12.82
C ILE A 339 -21.46 -17.53 -12.26
N GLY A 340 -20.29 -17.66 -11.61
CA GLY A 340 -19.82 -18.91 -11.02
C GLY A 340 -19.17 -19.86 -12.02
N SER A 341 -18.86 -19.37 -13.24
CA SER A 341 -18.06 -20.10 -14.25
C SER A 341 -18.53 -21.54 -14.47
N GLU A 342 -19.84 -21.76 -14.56
CA GLU A 342 -20.44 -23.11 -14.64
C GLU A 342 -19.98 -24.04 -13.50
N LYS A 343 -19.93 -23.51 -12.26
CA LYS A 343 -19.52 -24.20 -11.02
C LYS A 343 -18.03 -24.47 -10.91
N LEU A 344 -17.20 -23.66 -11.56
CA LEU A 344 -15.75 -23.68 -11.43
C LEU A 344 -15.29 -22.57 -10.48
N ILE A 345 -14.71 -22.92 -9.35
CA ILE A 345 -14.19 -21.98 -8.34
C ILE A 345 -12.67 -22.00 -8.36
N TYR A 346 -12.05 -20.83 -8.30
CA TYR A 346 -10.60 -20.67 -8.19
C TYR A 346 -10.20 -20.06 -6.84
N LEU A 347 -9.23 -20.67 -6.17
CA LEU A 347 -8.55 -20.11 -5.00
C LEU A 347 -7.23 -19.46 -5.44
N PRO A 348 -7.02 -18.14 -5.25
CA PRO A 348 -5.90 -17.41 -5.86
C PRO A 348 -4.59 -17.48 -5.07
N TYR A 349 -4.32 -18.55 -4.34
CA TYR A 349 -3.22 -18.63 -3.37
C TYR A 349 -1.88 -19.11 -3.97
N LEU A 350 -1.50 -18.62 -5.17
CA LEU A 350 -0.29 -19.06 -5.88
C LEU A 350 1.02 -18.88 -5.08
N MET A 351 1.06 -17.86 -4.22
CA MET A 351 2.23 -17.48 -3.42
C MET A 351 1.99 -17.63 -1.90
N GLY A 352 1.05 -18.50 -1.51
CA GLY A 352 0.47 -18.42 -0.18
C GLY A 352 -0.48 -17.22 -0.06
N GLU A 353 -0.93 -16.90 1.14
CA GLU A 353 -1.79 -15.74 1.38
C GLU A 353 -1.39 -15.00 2.66
N ARG A 354 -1.74 -13.71 2.71
CA ARG A 354 -1.49 -12.81 3.84
C ARG A 354 -2.79 -12.36 4.50
N SER A 355 -3.73 -11.83 3.74
CA SER A 355 -5.04 -11.38 4.24
C SER A 355 -6.17 -12.02 3.45
N PRO A 356 -7.23 -12.48 4.11
CA PRO A 356 -7.45 -12.56 5.55
C PRO A 356 -6.90 -13.86 6.18
N HIS A 357 -6.13 -14.64 5.44
CA HIS A 357 -5.56 -15.91 5.85
C HIS A 357 -4.03 -15.81 5.87
N PRO A 358 -3.39 -15.53 7.03
CA PRO A 358 -1.93 -15.50 7.12
C PRO A 358 -1.35 -16.92 7.02
N ASP A 359 -1.37 -17.49 5.81
CA ASP A 359 -0.98 -18.85 5.50
C ASP A 359 0.00 -18.91 4.31
N PRO A 360 1.31 -19.04 4.56
CA PRO A 360 2.32 -19.14 3.51
C PRO A 360 2.29 -20.47 2.76
N ASP A 361 1.58 -21.48 3.26
CA ASP A 361 1.59 -22.84 2.73
C ASP A 361 0.41 -23.13 1.78
N CYS A 362 -0.64 -22.30 1.79
CA CYS A 362 -1.77 -22.47 0.86
C CYS A 362 -1.32 -22.25 -0.60
N ARG A 363 -2.02 -22.89 -1.53
CA ARG A 363 -1.70 -22.87 -2.97
C ARG A 363 -2.96 -22.68 -3.81
N GLY A 364 -2.76 -22.24 -5.08
CA GLY A 364 -3.84 -22.09 -6.05
C GLY A 364 -4.58 -23.40 -6.31
N VAL A 365 -5.92 -23.32 -6.40
CA VAL A 365 -6.78 -24.48 -6.64
C VAL A 365 -7.87 -24.14 -7.63
N PHE A 366 -8.09 -25.01 -8.63
CA PHE A 366 -9.31 -25.04 -9.43
C PHE A 366 -10.21 -26.15 -8.89
N PHE A 367 -11.38 -25.79 -8.37
CA PHE A 367 -12.35 -26.72 -7.80
C PHE A 367 -13.59 -26.81 -8.66
N GLY A 368 -14.03 -28.02 -8.99
CA GLY A 368 -15.23 -28.26 -9.82
C GLY A 368 -14.95 -28.39 -11.31
N LEU A 369 -13.67 -28.55 -11.71
CA LEU A 369 -13.32 -28.72 -13.12
C LEU A 369 -14.00 -29.95 -13.73
N SER A 370 -14.62 -29.81 -14.90
CA SER A 370 -15.26 -30.86 -15.65
C SER A 370 -14.93 -30.76 -17.15
N ALA A 371 -15.31 -31.79 -17.93
CA ALA A 371 -15.01 -31.86 -19.35
C ALA A 371 -15.68 -30.76 -20.20
N MET A 372 -16.66 -30.05 -19.67
CA MET A 372 -17.33 -28.94 -20.37
C MET A 372 -16.60 -27.61 -20.29
N HIS A 373 -15.65 -27.48 -19.33
CA HIS A 373 -14.98 -26.21 -19.12
C HIS A 373 -13.89 -25.97 -20.19
N GLU A 374 -13.94 -24.76 -20.73
CA GLU A 374 -12.99 -24.24 -21.72
C GLU A 374 -12.22 -23.05 -21.15
N ARG A 375 -11.26 -22.49 -21.90
CA ARG A 375 -10.45 -21.32 -21.45
C ARG A 375 -11.27 -20.12 -20.95
N PRO A 376 -12.39 -19.71 -21.60
CA PRO A 376 -13.23 -18.64 -21.05
C PRO A 376 -13.73 -18.90 -19.63
N HIS A 377 -14.04 -20.15 -19.29
CA HIS A 377 -14.45 -20.54 -17.93
C HIS A 377 -13.29 -20.42 -16.93
N LEU A 378 -12.07 -20.82 -17.34
CA LEU A 378 -10.88 -20.66 -16.51
C LEU A 378 -10.59 -19.17 -16.26
N ILE A 379 -10.64 -18.33 -17.30
CA ILE A 379 -10.43 -16.89 -17.18
C ILE A 379 -11.45 -16.28 -16.21
N ARG A 380 -12.73 -16.58 -16.41
CA ARG A 380 -13.81 -16.10 -15.54
C ARG A 380 -13.64 -16.54 -14.10
N SER A 381 -13.33 -17.82 -13.86
CA SER A 381 -13.16 -18.36 -12.51
C SER A 381 -11.97 -17.72 -11.79
N VAL A 382 -10.88 -17.41 -12.50
CA VAL A 382 -9.72 -16.70 -11.93
C VAL A 382 -10.09 -15.26 -11.54
N MET A 383 -10.81 -14.53 -12.41
CA MET A 383 -11.30 -13.19 -12.08
C MET A 383 -12.26 -13.20 -10.89
N GLU A 384 -13.19 -14.17 -10.84
CA GLU A 384 -14.10 -14.34 -9.71
C GLU A 384 -13.35 -14.72 -8.42
N GLY A 385 -12.37 -15.62 -8.48
CA GLY A 385 -11.58 -16.04 -7.32
C GLY A 385 -10.76 -14.90 -6.72
N ILE A 386 -10.13 -14.07 -7.56
CA ILE A 386 -9.46 -12.84 -7.12
C ILE A 386 -10.46 -11.91 -6.43
N SER A 387 -11.63 -11.71 -7.03
CA SER A 387 -12.68 -10.84 -6.51
C SER A 387 -13.28 -11.37 -5.19
N PHE A 388 -13.42 -12.68 -5.04
CA PHE A 388 -13.84 -13.33 -3.78
C PHE A 388 -12.80 -13.12 -2.67
N SER A 389 -11.51 -13.23 -2.97
CA SER A 389 -10.45 -12.94 -1.99
C SER A 389 -10.53 -11.50 -1.46
N GLN A 390 -10.79 -10.54 -2.36
CA GLN A 390 -11.00 -9.14 -1.96
C GLN A 390 -12.31 -8.97 -1.18
N TRP A 391 -13.38 -9.62 -1.59
CA TRP A 391 -14.66 -9.57 -0.88
C TRP A 391 -14.56 -10.14 0.53
N GLU A 392 -13.78 -11.19 0.74
CA GLU A 392 -13.53 -11.72 2.08
C GLU A 392 -12.84 -10.70 2.99
N CYS A 393 -11.89 -9.92 2.45
CA CYS A 393 -11.30 -8.80 3.18
C CYS A 393 -12.32 -7.71 3.51
N VAL A 394 -13.20 -7.36 2.56
CA VAL A 394 -14.30 -6.40 2.78
C VAL A 394 -15.24 -6.89 3.89
N GLU A 395 -15.55 -8.19 3.94
CA GLU A 395 -16.37 -8.74 5.03
C GLU A 395 -15.69 -8.63 6.39
N VAL A 396 -14.37 -8.89 6.46
CA VAL A 396 -13.61 -8.69 7.72
C VAL A 396 -13.73 -7.23 8.19
N PHE A 397 -13.62 -6.25 7.29
CA PHE A 397 -13.79 -4.84 7.66
C PHE A 397 -15.19 -4.55 8.21
N ARG A 398 -16.23 -5.11 7.56
CA ARG A 398 -17.61 -4.97 8.03
C ARG A 398 -17.83 -5.66 9.39
N GLU A 399 -17.23 -6.84 9.62
CA GLU A 399 -17.23 -7.51 10.94
C GLU A 399 -16.60 -6.64 12.03
N MET A 400 -15.55 -5.87 11.70
CA MET A 400 -14.91 -4.91 12.61
C MET A 400 -15.71 -3.62 12.81
N GLY A 401 -16.85 -3.48 12.14
CA GLY A 401 -17.71 -2.30 12.20
C GLY A 401 -17.20 -1.11 11.38
N VAL A 402 -16.39 -1.38 10.35
CA VAL A 402 -15.95 -0.40 9.36
C VAL A 402 -16.85 -0.51 8.13
N PRO A 403 -17.78 0.44 7.91
CA PRO A 403 -18.70 0.40 6.78
C PRO A 403 -17.94 0.69 5.48
N ILE A 404 -18.39 0.05 4.39
CA ILE A 404 -17.93 0.33 3.04
C ILE A 404 -19.18 0.61 2.20
N GLU A 405 -19.34 1.85 1.78
CA GLU A 405 -20.50 2.37 1.04
C GLU A 405 -20.11 2.79 -0.38
N ASP A 406 -18.86 3.21 -0.57
CA ASP A 406 -18.31 3.67 -1.83
C ASP A 406 -16.87 3.16 -1.98
N MET A 407 -16.57 2.51 -3.11
CA MET A 407 -15.29 1.88 -3.38
C MET A 407 -14.63 2.52 -4.60
N MET A 408 -13.42 3.02 -4.45
CA MET A 408 -12.56 3.35 -5.57
C MET A 408 -11.76 2.14 -6.01
N ILE A 409 -11.55 1.95 -7.31
CA ILE A 409 -10.64 0.92 -7.82
C ILE A 409 -9.46 1.55 -8.55
N CYS A 410 -8.27 1.11 -8.18
CA CYS A 410 -7.00 1.51 -8.77
C CYS A 410 -6.28 0.30 -9.40
N GLY A 411 -5.28 0.59 -10.23
CA GLY A 411 -4.49 -0.45 -10.89
C GLY A 411 -5.15 -1.04 -12.13
N GLY A 412 -4.55 -2.11 -12.65
CA GLY A 412 -4.94 -2.73 -13.92
C GLY A 412 -6.37 -3.27 -13.95
N GLY A 413 -6.82 -3.85 -12.83
CA GLY A 413 -8.19 -4.40 -12.71
C GLY A 413 -9.30 -3.36 -12.89
N GLY A 414 -9.04 -2.10 -12.53
CA GLY A 414 -10.00 -0.99 -12.69
C GLY A 414 -10.26 -0.59 -14.14
N ARG A 415 -9.38 -0.94 -15.07
CA ARG A 415 -9.52 -0.60 -16.49
C ARG A 415 -10.67 -1.35 -17.17
N SER A 416 -10.99 -2.57 -16.69
CA SER A 416 -12.07 -3.39 -17.28
C SER A 416 -13.43 -3.00 -16.70
N PRO A 417 -14.37 -2.47 -17.51
CA PRO A 417 -15.74 -2.21 -17.07
C PRO A 417 -16.46 -3.47 -16.56
N PHE A 418 -16.17 -4.61 -17.17
CA PHE A 418 -16.72 -5.90 -16.76
C PHE A 418 -16.23 -6.30 -15.35
N TRP A 419 -14.93 -6.17 -15.07
CA TRP A 419 -14.41 -6.51 -13.74
C TRP A 419 -14.89 -5.53 -12.68
N ARG A 420 -14.94 -4.25 -13.02
CA ARG A 420 -15.48 -3.20 -12.13
C ARG A 420 -16.95 -3.49 -11.74
N GLN A 421 -17.78 -3.90 -12.72
CA GLN A 421 -19.16 -4.31 -12.45
C GLN A 421 -19.22 -5.56 -11.56
N MET A 422 -18.38 -6.57 -11.82
CA MET A 422 -18.27 -7.78 -10.98
C MET A 422 -17.95 -7.43 -9.51
N LEU A 423 -17.02 -6.52 -9.30
CA LEU A 423 -16.66 -6.06 -7.94
C LEU A 423 -17.81 -5.28 -7.29
N ALA A 424 -18.49 -4.40 -8.03
CA ALA A 424 -19.66 -3.68 -7.51
C ALA A 424 -20.76 -4.66 -7.07
N ASP A 425 -21.06 -5.66 -7.91
CA ASP A 425 -22.02 -6.70 -7.62
C ASP A 425 -21.65 -7.51 -6.37
N MET A 426 -20.39 -7.91 -6.24
CA MET A 426 -19.89 -8.68 -5.09
C MET A 426 -19.88 -7.85 -3.79
N TYR A 427 -19.36 -6.62 -3.83
CA TYR A 427 -19.26 -5.78 -2.64
C TYR A 427 -20.61 -5.19 -2.20
N GLY A 428 -21.58 -5.10 -3.11
CA GLY A 428 -22.89 -4.50 -2.85
C GLY A 428 -22.81 -2.98 -2.62
N CYS A 429 -21.82 -2.32 -3.22
CA CYS A 429 -21.65 -0.87 -3.20
C CYS A 429 -21.16 -0.37 -4.57
N SER A 430 -21.22 0.95 -4.81
CA SER A 430 -20.69 1.52 -6.04
C SER A 430 -19.16 1.31 -6.13
N VAL A 431 -18.67 0.98 -7.33
CA VAL A 431 -17.22 0.88 -7.61
C VAL A 431 -16.87 1.85 -8.73
N SER A 432 -15.98 2.79 -8.43
CA SER A 432 -15.62 3.88 -9.34
C SER A 432 -14.11 3.93 -9.58
N THR A 433 -13.69 4.48 -10.72
CA THR A 433 -12.30 4.90 -10.96
C THR A 433 -12.13 6.39 -10.71
N VAL A 434 -10.90 6.83 -10.49
CA VAL A 434 -10.56 8.26 -10.41
C VAL A 434 -9.96 8.75 -11.72
N GLN A 435 -10.06 10.06 -11.94
CA GLN A 435 -9.56 10.71 -13.15
C GLN A 435 -8.04 10.76 -13.19
N SER A 436 -7.41 11.02 -12.03
CA SER A 436 -5.97 11.10 -11.89
C SER A 436 -5.36 9.70 -11.69
N ASP A 437 -4.26 9.42 -12.36
CA ASP A 437 -3.44 8.22 -12.22
C ASP A 437 -2.20 8.46 -11.33
N GLN A 438 -2.14 9.63 -10.64
CA GLN A 438 -0.96 10.04 -9.88
C GLN A 438 -0.94 9.51 -8.44
N GLY A 439 -2.02 8.91 -7.95
CA GLY A 439 -2.11 8.13 -6.70
C GLY A 439 -1.42 8.77 -5.49
N GLY A 440 -0.33 8.15 -5.02
CA GLY A 440 0.43 8.59 -3.85
C GLY A 440 1.02 9.98 -3.99
N ALA A 441 1.56 10.35 -5.17
CA ALA A 441 2.11 11.68 -5.42
C ALA A 441 1.03 12.78 -5.35
N LEU A 442 -0.20 12.50 -5.83
CA LEU A 442 -1.33 13.42 -5.69
C LEU A 442 -1.73 13.60 -4.23
N GLY A 443 -1.83 12.49 -3.48
CA GLY A 443 -2.15 12.54 -2.04
C GLY A 443 -1.10 13.35 -1.26
N ALA A 444 0.17 13.12 -1.55
CA ALA A 444 1.28 13.88 -0.96
C ALA A 444 1.17 15.39 -1.28
N ALA A 445 0.85 15.75 -2.52
CA ALA A 445 0.65 17.16 -2.91
C ALA A 445 -0.56 17.79 -2.21
N ILE A 446 -1.67 17.06 -2.03
CA ILE A 446 -2.84 17.55 -1.29
C ILE A 446 -2.48 17.79 0.18
N LEU A 447 -1.74 16.88 0.83
CA LEU A 447 -1.22 17.08 2.19
C LEU A 447 -0.36 18.34 2.28
N ALA A 448 0.55 18.54 1.31
CA ALA A 448 1.36 19.76 1.24
C ALA A 448 0.52 21.04 1.06
N GLY A 449 -0.54 20.96 0.27
CA GLY A 449 -1.46 22.08 0.07
C GLY A 449 -2.23 22.49 1.33
N VAL A 450 -2.59 21.51 2.17
CA VAL A 450 -3.18 21.78 3.49
C VAL A 450 -2.13 22.38 4.43
N GLY A 451 -0.92 21.79 4.50
CA GLY A 451 0.18 22.34 5.31
C GLY A 451 0.61 23.75 4.92
N ALA A 452 0.54 24.07 3.62
CA ALA A 452 0.82 25.42 3.08
C ALA A 452 -0.34 26.40 3.26
N GLY A 453 -1.51 25.96 3.77
CA GLY A 453 -2.69 26.81 3.92
C GLY A 453 -3.41 27.16 2.60
N ILE A 454 -3.09 26.45 1.50
CA ILE A 454 -3.79 26.61 0.21
C ILE A 454 -5.19 25.97 0.31
N TYR A 455 -5.30 24.84 1.01
CA TYR A 455 -6.57 24.18 1.29
C TYR A 455 -6.86 24.25 2.80
N SER A 456 -8.14 24.37 3.16
CA SER A 456 -8.57 24.48 4.56
C SER A 456 -8.35 23.22 5.36
N ASP A 457 -8.66 22.07 4.74
CA ASP A 457 -8.58 20.73 5.32
C ASP A 457 -8.59 19.66 4.22
N LEU A 458 -8.28 18.40 4.59
CA LEU A 458 -8.17 17.29 3.64
C LEU A 458 -9.52 16.87 3.04
N GLU A 459 -10.60 16.90 3.81
CA GLU A 459 -11.92 16.47 3.31
C GLU A 459 -12.42 17.44 2.25
N THR A 460 -12.38 18.74 2.53
CA THR A 460 -12.76 19.80 1.58
C THR A 460 -11.87 19.76 0.33
N ALA A 461 -10.55 19.58 0.50
CA ALA A 461 -9.63 19.50 -0.63
C ALA A 461 -9.92 18.27 -1.51
N CYS A 462 -10.10 17.10 -0.94
CA CYS A 462 -10.41 15.88 -1.70
C CYS A 462 -11.74 15.96 -2.42
N ASP A 463 -12.78 16.48 -1.80
CA ASP A 463 -14.10 16.66 -2.43
C ASP A 463 -14.05 17.65 -3.61
N ALA A 464 -13.18 18.66 -3.54
CA ALA A 464 -12.99 19.63 -4.62
C ALA A 464 -12.09 19.11 -5.75
N LEU A 465 -11.05 18.36 -5.45
CA LEU A 465 -9.95 18.05 -6.38
C LEU A 465 -10.00 16.64 -6.95
N VAL A 466 -10.46 15.64 -6.19
CA VAL A 466 -10.52 14.25 -6.66
C VAL A 466 -11.83 14.00 -7.41
N ARG A 467 -11.72 13.68 -8.68
CA ARG A 467 -12.87 13.45 -9.57
C ARG A 467 -13.03 11.97 -9.89
N LYS A 468 -14.24 11.44 -9.70
CA LYS A 468 -14.63 10.13 -10.25
C LYS A 468 -14.68 10.20 -11.78
N LYS A 469 -14.25 9.12 -12.43
CA LYS A 469 -14.26 9.01 -13.89
C LYS A 469 -15.38 8.09 -14.35
N ASP A 470 -15.29 6.81 -14.00
CA ASP A 470 -16.24 5.76 -14.37
C ASP A 470 -16.84 5.16 -13.10
N SER A 471 -18.11 4.78 -13.12
CA SER A 471 -18.81 4.15 -12.00
C SER A 471 -19.60 2.93 -12.44
N SER A 472 -19.66 1.92 -11.57
CA SER A 472 -20.53 0.74 -11.71
C SER A 472 -21.36 0.62 -10.44
N GLU A 473 -22.68 0.60 -10.61
CA GLU A 473 -23.62 0.41 -9.50
C GLU A 473 -23.89 -1.08 -9.27
N PRO A 474 -24.10 -1.54 -8.04
CA PRO A 474 -24.29 -2.94 -7.72
C PRO A 474 -25.62 -3.48 -8.23
N ASN A 475 -25.59 -4.65 -8.88
CA ASN A 475 -26.78 -5.44 -9.17
C ASN A 475 -27.01 -6.45 -8.04
N MET A 476 -28.02 -6.21 -7.20
CA MET A 476 -28.29 -7.04 -6.03
C MET A 476 -28.79 -8.46 -6.38
N ALA A 477 -29.32 -8.69 -7.56
CA ALA A 477 -29.65 -10.05 -8.02
C ALA A 477 -28.35 -10.83 -8.33
N ALA A 478 -27.37 -10.18 -8.96
CA ALA A 478 -26.03 -10.73 -9.19
C ALA A 478 -25.29 -10.94 -7.87
N ASN A 479 -25.38 -10.00 -6.91
CA ASN A 479 -24.84 -10.14 -5.57
C ASN A 479 -25.32 -11.42 -4.89
N GLY A 480 -26.66 -11.66 -4.89
CA GLY A 480 -27.25 -12.89 -4.34
C GLY A 480 -26.82 -14.17 -5.06
N ALA A 481 -26.51 -14.09 -6.36
CA ALA A 481 -25.96 -15.21 -7.10
C ALA A 481 -24.50 -15.50 -6.72
N TYR A 482 -23.65 -14.47 -6.66
CA TYR A 482 -22.25 -14.58 -6.21
C TYR A 482 -22.13 -15.07 -4.76
N ALA A 483 -22.99 -14.62 -3.85
CA ALA A 483 -22.97 -14.98 -2.44
C ALA A 483 -23.00 -16.51 -2.20
N LYS A 484 -23.68 -17.27 -3.08
CA LYS A 484 -23.71 -18.74 -3.00
C LYS A 484 -22.33 -19.36 -3.27
N TYR A 485 -21.64 -18.85 -4.29
CA TYR A 485 -20.28 -19.30 -4.62
C TYR A 485 -19.26 -18.83 -3.58
N PHE A 486 -19.43 -17.62 -3.08
CA PHE A 486 -18.56 -17.06 -2.06
C PHE A 486 -18.62 -17.83 -0.74
N THR A 487 -19.80 -18.33 -0.33
CA THR A 487 -19.93 -19.20 0.84
C THR A 487 -19.09 -20.46 0.67
N LEU A 488 -19.19 -21.12 -0.51
CA LEU A 488 -18.39 -22.31 -0.80
C LEU A 488 -16.89 -21.99 -0.94
N TYR A 489 -16.53 -20.84 -1.53
CA TYR A 489 -15.16 -20.35 -1.64
C TYR A 489 -14.47 -20.29 -0.26
N LYS A 490 -15.12 -19.67 0.73
CA LYS A 490 -14.60 -19.58 2.11
C LYS A 490 -14.50 -20.96 2.79
N GLU A 491 -15.44 -21.85 2.53
CA GLU A 491 -15.44 -23.22 3.06
C GLU A 491 -14.32 -24.06 2.47
N LEU A 492 -14.03 -23.90 1.16
CA LEU A 492 -12.93 -24.62 0.49
C LEU A 492 -11.57 -24.35 1.12
N TYR A 493 -11.24 -23.09 1.42
CA TYR A 493 -9.99 -22.79 2.12
C TYR A 493 -9.90 -23.56 3.45
N ARG A 494 -10.93 -23.53 4.26
CA ARG A 494 -10.97 -24.23 5.58
C ARG A 494 -10.83 -25.73 5.42
N THR A 495 -11.51 -26.31 4.45
CA THR A 495 -11.49 -27.74 4.16
C THR A 495 -10.12 -28.20 3.67
N LEU A 496 -9.46 -27.40 2.83
CA LEU A 496 -8.15 -27.73 2.24
C LEU A 496 -6.97 -27.33 3.14
N PHE A 497 -7.19 -26.64 4.24
CA PHE A 497 -6.13 -26.11 5.11
C PHE A 497 -5.10 -27.18 5.51
N GLN A 498 -5.57 -28.35 6.00
CA GLN A 498 -4.67 -29.44 6.36
C GLN A 498 -3.93 -30.01 5.13
N SER A 499 -4.63 -30.12 3.99
CA SER A 499 -4.03 -30.63 2.75
C SER A 499 -2.90 -29.72 2.24
N PHE A 500 -2.98 -28.41 2.44
CA PHE A 500 -1.87 -27.49 2.12
C PHE A 500 -0.66 -27.73 3.02
N LYS A 501 -0.86 -27.99 4.31
CA LYS A 501 0.22 -28.35 5.24
C LYS A 501 0.86 -29.69 4.89
N ASP A 502 0.05 -30.66 4.52
CA ASP A 502 0.53 -31.97 4.10
C ASP A 502 1.34 -31.86 2.80
N LEU A 503 0.86 -31.09 1.82
CA LEU A 503 1.56 -30.86 0.55
C LEU A 503 2.95 -30.24 0.75
N LYS A 504 3.12 -29.34 1.72
CA LYS A 504 4.44 -28.77 2.06
C LYS A 504 5.44 -29.82 2.51
N ASN A 505 4.97 -30.90 3.11
CA ASN A 505 5.81 -31.93 3.74
C ASN A 505 6.15 -33.09 2.78
N ILE A 506 5.61 -33.10 1.56
CA ILE A 506 5.95 -34.04 0.49
C ILE A 506 7.14 -33.50 -0.32
#